data_24d1ac5473f30f939361ba53aad6018c
#
_entry.id   24d1ac5473f30f939361ba53aad6018c
#
_cell.length_a   1.000
_cell.length_b   1.000
_cell.length_c   1.000
_cell.angle_alpha   90.00
_cell.angle_beta   90.00
_cell.angle_gamma   90.00
#
_symmetry.space_group_name_H-M   'P 1'
#
loop_
_entity.id
_entity.type
_entity.pdbx_description
1 polymer ?
#
loop_
_entity_poly.entity_id
_entity_poly.type
_entity_poly.pdbx_seq_one_letter_code
_entity_poly.pdbx_strand_id
1 'polypeptide(L)' 'MYIRVKTTPNSPRKSIQICEAVRAGDKVKQKIVHHVGIARDEQEVQKLKDYGNELIV' A
#
# COMPACT_ATOMS: atom_id res chain seq x y z
N MET A 1 7.83 -7.46 -2.67
CA MET A 1 6.59 -6.76 -2.27
C MET A 1 6.88 -5.68 -1.26
N TYR A 2 6.13 -4.62 -1.29
CA TYR A 2 6.27 -3.51 -0.36
C TYR A 2 4.92 -2.88 -0.09
N ILE A 3 4.84 -2.13 1.00
CA ILE A 3 3.60 -1.44 1.39
C ILE A 3 3.64 -0.03 0.83
N ARG A 4 2.56 0.37 0.18
CA ARG A 4 2.41 1.71 -0.35
C ARG A 4 1.25 2.41 0.33
N VAL A 5 1.47 3.66 0.72
CA VAL A 5 0.42 4.52 1.26
C VAL A 5 0.03 5.51 0.18
N LYS A 6 -1.21 5.43 -0.28
CA LYS A 6 -1.71 6.35 -1.30
C LYS A 6 -2.59 7.40 -0.64
N THR A 7 -2.28 8.66 -0.90
CA THR A 7 -3.07 9.78 -0.39
C THR A 7 -3.83 10.45 -1.53
N THR A 8 -5.01 10.96 -1.20
CA THR A 8 -5.84 11.70 -2.16
C THR A 8 -5.87 13.17 -1.73
N PRO A 9 -5.61 14.13 -2.63
CA PRO A 9 -5.51 15.55 -2.24
C PRO A 9 -6.77 16.11 -1.58
N ASN A 10 -7.93 15.62 -1.96
CA ASN A 10 -9.20 16.13 -1.48
C ASN A 10 -9.80 15.32 -0.32
N SER A 11 -9.05 14.38 0.22
CA SER A 11 -9.56 13.50 1.27
C SER A 11 -8.48 13.27 2.32
N PRO A 12 -8.83 13.30 3.63
CA PRO A 12 -7.88 12.97 4.68
C PRO A 12 -7.59 11.48 4.77
N ARG A 13 -8.29 10.68 4.00
CA ARG A 13 -8.13 9.21 4.04
C ARG A 13 -6.89 8.78 3.28
N LYS A 14 -6.22 7.76 3.80
CA LYS A 14 -5.05 7.16 3.18
C LYS A 14 -5.33 5.69 2.90
N SER A 15 -5.03 5.26 1.69
CA SER A 15 -5.20 3.86 1.30
C SER A 15 -3.90 3.11 1.49
N ILE A 16 -3.97 1.96 2.15
CA ILE A 16 -2.81 1.10 2.38
C ILE A 16 -2.91 -0.08 1.43
N GLN A 17 -1.87 -0.26 0.62
CA GLN A 17 -1.84 -1.30 -0.41
C GLN A 17 -0.50 -2.03 -0.38
N ILE A 18 -0.54 -3.31 -0.74
CA ILE A 18 0.67 -4.09 -0.96
C ILE A 18 0.92 -4.11 -2.46
N CYS A 19 2.09 -3.66 -2.85
CA CYS A 19 2.47 -3.58 -4.25
C CYS A 19 3.67 -4.46 -4.55
N GLU A 20 3.78 -4.84 -5.82
CA GLU A 20 4.91 -5.63 -6.29
C GLU A 20 5.48 -4.95 -7.54
N ALA A 21 6.80 -4.90 -7.62
CA ALA A 21 7.47 -4.39 -8.81
C ALA A 21 7.57 -5.52 -9.83
N VAL A 22 6.96 -5.31 -11.00
CA VAL A 22 7.00 -6.28 -12.09
C VAL A 22 7.87 -5.72 -13.20
N ARG A 23 8.86 -6.48 -13.60
CA ARG A 23 9.75 -6.08 -14.68
C ARG A 23 9.20 -6.61 -16.01
N ALA A 24 8.90 -5.69 -16.91
CA ALA A 24 8.40 -6.03 -18.24
C ALA A 24 9.31 -5.37 -19.28
N GLY A 25 10.25 -6.14 -19.86
CA GLY A 25 11.23 -5.60 -20.79
C GLY A 25 12.14 -4.57 -20.14
N ASP A 26 12.20 -3.38 -20.69
CA ASP A 26 13.02 -2.29 -20.17
C ASP A 26 12.30 -1.42 -19.13
N LYS A 27 11.05 -1.76 -18.79
CA LYS A 27 10.25 -0.94 -17.90
C LYS A 27 9.87 -1.70 -16.65
N VAL A 28 9.84 -0.99 -15.53
CA VAL A 28 9.37 -1.54 -14.25
C VAL A 28 7.99 -0.97 -13.99
N LYS A 29 7.01 -1.85 -13.82
CA LYS A 29 5.64 -1.46 -13.50
C LYS A 29 5.31 -1.89 -12.08
N GLN A 30 4.49 -1.10 -11.41
CA GLN A 30 4.00 -1.43 -10.09
C GLN A 30 2.63 -2.08 -10.20
N LYS A 31 2.47 -3.21 -9.55
CA LYS A 31 1.20 -3.94 -9.53
C LYS A 31 0.67 -4.00 -8.11
N ILE A 32 -0.61 -3.69 -7.95
CA ILE A 32 -1.27 -3.81 -6.66
C ILE A 32 -1.61 -5.29 -6.46
N VAL A 33 -1.02 -5.89 -5.44
CA VAL A 33 -1.24 -7.31 -5.12
C VAL A 33 -2.44 -7.45 -4.19
N HIS A 34 -2.53 -6.56 -3.19
CA HIS A 34 -3.58 -6.67 -2.18
C HIS A 34 -3.88 -5.30 -1.61
N HIS A 35 -5.16 -5.02 -1.41
CA HIS A 35 -5.61 -3.78 -0.78
C HIS A 35 -5.84 -4.08 0.71
N VAL A 36 -5.00 -3.51 1.56
CA VAL A 36 -5.07 -3.78 3.00
C VAL A 36 -6.25 -3.07 3.64
N GLY A 37 -6.43 -1.79 3.34
CA GLY A 37 -7.54 -1.04 3.91
C GLY A 37 -7.39 0.46 3.72
N ILE A 38 -8.32 1.19 4.30
CA ILE A 38 -8.33 2.64 4.27
C ILE A 38 -8.15 3.16 5.69
N ALA A 39 -7.13 4.01 5.88
CA ALA A 39 -6.84 4.62 7.17
C ALA A 39 -7.37 6.04 7.21
N ARG A 40 -7.94 6.43 8.34
CA ARG A 40 -8.46 7.79 8.54
C ARG A 40 -7.45 8.70 9.23
N ASP A 41 -6.51 8.12 9.98
CA ASP A 41 -5.49 8.87 10.71
C ASP A 41 -4.19 8.08 10.72
N GLU A 42 -3.15 8.68 11.32
CA GLU A 42 -1.83 8.06 11.35
C GLU A 42 -1.79 6.78 12.19
N GLN A 43 -2.61 6.69 13.23
CA GLN A 43 -2.66 5.48 14.05
C GLN A 43 -3.20 4.31 13.24
N GLU A 44 -4.24 4.54 12.44
CA GLU A 44 -4.77 3.51 11.58
C GLU A 44 -3.77 3.14 10.48
N VAL A 45 -3.05 4.13 9.94
CA VAL A 45 -2.00 3.88 8.96
C VAL A 45 -0.97 2.91 9.53
N GLN A 46 -0.52 3.14 10.75
CA GLN A 46 0.47 2.29 11.38
C GLN A 46 -0.07 0.87 11.60
N LYS A 47 -1.30 0.75 12.07
CA LYS A 47 -1.92 -0.55 12.26
C LYS A 47 -2.03 -1.34 10.95
N LEU A 48 -2.45 -0.66 9.89
CA LEU A 48 -2.58 -1.31 8.59
C LEU A 48 -1.23 -1.67 7.99
N LYS A 49 -0.20 -0.86 8.22
CA LYS A 49 1.16 -1.18 7.81
C LYS A 49 1.68 -2.42 8.52
N ASP A 50 1.46 -2.52 9.83
CA ASP A 50 1.86 -3.69 10.59
C ASP A 50 1.14 -4.94 10.09
N TYR A 51 -0.16 -4.81 9.84
CA TYR A 51 -0.94 -5.91 9.28
C TYR A 51 -0.43 -6.32 7.91
N GLY A 52 -0.14 -5.34 7.06
CA GLY A 52 0.39 -5.60 5.74
C GLY A 52 1.75 -6.29 5.77
N ASN A 53 2.61 -5.91 6.72
CA ASN A 53 3.90 -6.56 6.89
C ASN A 53 3.75 -8.03 7.27
N GLU A 54 2.74 -8.37 8.05
CA GLU A 54 2.46 -9.76 8.39
C GLU A 54 2.01 -10.57 7.15
N LEU A 55 1.29 -9.92 6.24
CA LEU A 55 0.84 -10.57 5.02
C LEU A 55 1.97 -10.80 4.02
N ILE A 56 3.03 -10.00 4.08
CA ILE A 56 4.15 -10.08 3.14
C ILE A 56 5.09 -11.23 3.48
N VAL A 57 5.11 -11.71 4.67
CA VAL A 57 6.03 -12.76 5.13
C VAL A 57 5.90 -14.06 4.34
#